data_f2e4004e96789a61663e9364db9de33e
#
_entry.id   f2e4004e96789a61663e9364db9de33e
#
_cell.length_a   1.000
_cell.length_b   1.000
_cell.length_c   1.000
_cell.angle_alpha   90.00
_cell.angle_beta   90.00
_cell.angle_gamma   90.00
#
_symmetry.space_group_name_H-M   'P 1'
#
loop_
_entity.id
_entity.type
_entity.pdbx_description
1 polymer ?
#
loop_
_entity_poly.entity_id
_entity_poly.type
_entity_poly.pdbx_seq_one_letter_code
_entity_poly.pdbx_strand_id
1 'polypeptide(L)'
;MRIELEDLTKTFGTQTVLDGISFDDQVSTLAVIGPSGGGKSTLLRIIGGLEEPTSGTVTVGGQQVQYRARSLPSYRAGLGFVFQHSGLFDHLNAKENIALPLRVVHGVAPEEAEGKAIELLRRFGLSGEADKHPRQLSGGERQRVAIARAVAPGPKLLLLDEPTSALDPEYTAEVLDLIASLADEGTRLIIVTHEMGFARKACQKVAFLNQGTIAEYGDSEQVFSSPTSPALQRFLSKLSQWN
;
A
#
# COMPACT_ATOMS: atom_id res chain seq x y z
N MET A 1 -2.70 12.92 6.61
CA MET A 1 -1.70 13.52 5.68
C MET A 1 -2.44 14.01 4.46
N ARG A 2 -2.19 15.24 4.01
CA ARG A 2 -2.84 15.77 2.79
C ARG A 2 -2.23 15.11 1.56
N ILE A 3 -3.08 14.67 0.64
CA ILE A 3 -2.71 14.12 -0.66
C ILE A 3 -3.46 14.91 -1.71
N GLU A 4 -2.72 15.49 -2.64
CA GLU A 4 -3.25 16.33 -3.71
C GLU A 4 -2.80 15.74 -5.04
N LEU A 5 -3.73 15.46 -5.92
CA LEU A 5 -3.53 15.04 -7.30
C LEU A 5 -4.21 16.07 -8.18
N GLU A 6 -3.51 16.60 -9.17
CA GLU A 6 -4.04 17.62 -10.10
C GLU A 6 -3.91 17.09 -11.53
N ASP A 7 -5.04 16.85 -12.18
CA ASP A 7 -5.16 16.39 -13.57
C ASP A 7 -4.22 15.23 -13.93
N LEU A 8 -4.10 14.27 -12.97
CA LEU A 8 -3.15 13.18 -13.04
C LEU A 8 -3.53 12.21 -14.15
N THR A 9 -2.69 12.12 -15.17
CA THR A 9 -2.87 11.21 -16.31
C THR A 9 -1.68 10.29 -16.46
N LYS A 10 -1.94 9.01 -16.76
CA LYS A 10 -0.91 8.03 -17.09
C LYS A 10 -1.31 7.22 -18.31
N THR A 11 -0.42 7.24 -19.31
CA THR A 11 -0.56 6.47 -20.55
C THR A 11 0.66 5.56 -20.74
N PHE A 12 0.44 4.31 -21.10
CA PHE A 12 1.46 3.36 -21.53
C PHE A 12 1.25 3.05 -23.01
N GLY A 13 2.19 3.49 -23.86
CA GLY A 13 2.00 3.43 -25.32
C GLY A 13 0.75 4.19 -25.74
N THR A 14 -0.24 3.50 -26.25
CA THR A 14 -1.55 4.07 -26.68
C THR A 14 -2.65 3.92 -25.63
N GLN A 15 -2.39 3.20 -24.53
CA GLN A 15 -3.41 2.92 -23.52
C GLN A 15 -3.34 3.93 -22.38
N THR A 16 -4.39 4.73 -22.19
CA THR A 16 -4.57 5.57 -21.02
C THR A 16 -5.10 4.72 -19.87
N VAL A 17 -4.34 4.69 -18.76
CA VAL A 17 -4.64 3.90 -17.55
C VAL A 17 -5.20 4.77 -16.44
N LEU A 18 -4.75 6.03 -16.34
CA LEU A 18 -5.33 7.05 -15.48
C LEU A 18 -5.63 8.27 -16.35
N ASP A 19 -6.80 8.87 -16.15
CA ASP A 19 -7.34 9.90 -17.02
C ASP A 19 -7.84 11.09 -16.19
N GLY A 20 -7.01 12.14 -16.08
CA GLY A 20 -7.37 13.41 -15.45
C GLY A 20 -7.82 13.32 -14.00
N ILE A 21 -7.19 12.45 -13.18
CA ILE A 21 -7.57 12.31 -11.77
C ILE A 21 -7.20 13.56 -11.00
N SER A 22 -8.21 14.21 -10.40
CA SER A 22 -8.04 15.29 -9.43
C SER A 22 -8.59 14.85 -8.07
N PHE A 23 -7.80 15.04 -7.01
CA PHE A 23 -8.09 14.61 -5.66
C PHE A 23 -7.37 15.50 -4.65
N ASP A 24 -8.05 15.95 -3.61
CA ASP A 24 -7.45 16.72 -2.53
C ASP A 24 -8.18 16.42 -1.22
N ASP A 25 -7.53 15.67 -0.31
CA ASP A 25 -8.08 15.43 1.03
C ASP A 25 -6.99 15.08 2.05
N GLN A 26 -7.37 15.20 3.33
CA GLN A 26 -6.60 14.73 4.48
C GLN A 26 -6.87 13.23 4.69
N VAL A 27 -5.86 12.41 4.44
CA VAL A 27 -5.96 10.96 4.52
C VAL A 27 -5.23 10.44 5.77
N SER A 28 -5.92 9.62 6.57
CA SER A 28 -5.33 8.75 7.58
C SER A 28 -5.21 7.33 7.04
N THR A 29 -6.35 6.73 6.71
CA THR A 29 -6.41 5.41 6.07
C THR A 29 -7.33 5.47 4.85
N LEU A 30 -6.82 5.09 3.67
CA LEU A 30 -7.53 5.13 2.40
C LEU A 30 -7.48 3.76 1.71
N ALA A 31 -8.63 3.18 1.42
CA ALA A 31 -8.73 2.05 0.50
C ALA A 31 -8.97 2.54 -0.93
N VAL A 32 -8.20 2.01 -1.87
CA VAL A 32 -8.44 2.17 -3.31
C VAL A 32 -8.99 0.85 -3.83
N ILE A 33 -10.26 0.86 -4.21
CA ILE A 33 -10.98 -0.32 -4.69
C ILE A 33 -11.40 -0.16 -6.15
N GLY A 34 -11.80 -1.24 -6.81
CA GLY A 34 -12.29 -1.21 -8.19
C GLY A 34 -11.90 -2.45 -8.99
N PRO A 35 -12.36 -2.56 -10.24
CA PRO A 35 -12.08 -3.71 -11.09
C PRO A 35 -10.58 -3.88 -11.38
N SER A 36 -10.17 -5.11 -11.70
CA SER A 36 -8.82 -5.40 -12.19
C SER A 36 -8.54 -4.61 -13.47
N GLY A 37 -7.31 -4.11 -13.60
CA GLY A 37 -6.93 -3.26 -14.73
C GLY A 37 -7.44 -1.81 -14.65
N GLY A 38 -8.13 -1.41 -13.57
CA GLY A 38 -8.67 -0.06 -13.39
C GLY A 38 -7.65 1.04 -13.05
N GLY A 39 -6.35 0.72 -12.98
CA GLY A 39 -5.29 1.70 -12.70
C GLY A 39 -4.88 1.85 -11.22
N LYS A 40 -5.45 1.06 -10.30
CA LYS A 40 -5.21 1.17 -8.85
C LYS A 40 -3.73 1.09 -8.46
N SER A 41 -3.05 0.03 -8.90
CA SER A 41 -1.61 -0.15 -8.63
C SER A 41 -0.76 0.93 -9.30
N THR A 42 -1.17 1.39 -10.49
CA THR A 42 -0.50 2.51 -11.18
C THR A 42 -0.60 3.78 -10.37
N LEU A 43 -1.80 4.12 -9.88
CA LEU A 43 -2.00 5.28 -9.01
C LEU A 43 -1.13 5.19 -7.75
N LEU A 44 -1.13 4.03 -7.09
CA LEU A 44 -0.33 3.81 -5.88
C LEU A 44 1.17 3.97 -6.15
N ARG A 45 1.68 3.43 -7.26
CA ARG A 45 3.08 3.55 -7.68
C ARG A 45 3.46 4.98 -8.03
N ILE A 46 2.57 5.74 -8.63
CA ILE A 46 2.78 7.17 -8.91
C ILE A 46 2.88 7.93 -7.58
N ILE A 47 1.94 7.75 -6.65
CA ILE A 47 2.01 8.35 -5.30
C ILE A 47 3.31 7.94 -4.59
N GLY A 48 3.75 6.70 -4.73
CA GLY A 48 5.00 6.18 -4.18
C GLY A 48 6.27 6.70 -4.87
N GLY A 49 6.15 7.49 -5.94
CA GLY A 49 7.29 7.96 -6.73
C GLY A 49 7.98 6.84 -7.51
N LEU A 50 7.34 5.68 -7.69
CA LEU A 50 7.90 4.53 -8.42
C LEU A 50 7.61 4.59 -9.91
N GLU A 51 6.55 5.30 -10.30
CA GLU A 51 6.11 5.52 -11.67
C GLU A 51 5.90 7.02 -11.89
N GLU A 52 6.41 7.57 -13.00
CA GLU A 52 6.19 8.97 -13.38
C GLU A 52 4.86 9.10 -14.11
N PRO A 53 3.99 10.07 -13.78
CA PRO A 53 2.78 10.34 -14.56
C PRO A 53 3.15 10.88 -15.95
N THR A 54 2.24 10.74 -16.92
CA THR A 54 2.37 11.36 -18.25
C THR A 54 2.14 12.86 -18.16
N SER A 55 1.18 13.29 -17.34
CA SER A 55 0.90 14.70 -17.03
C SER A 55 0.22 14.82 -15.66
N GLY A 56 0.08 16.04 -15.18
CA GLY A 56 -0.47 16.33 -13.86
C GLY A 56 0.59 16.32 -12.76
N THR A 57 0.15 16.60 -11.54
CA THR A 57 1.04 16.70 -10.37
C THR A 57 0.55 15.86 -9.20
N VAL A 58 1.49 15.46 -8.33
CA VAL A 58 1.23 14.74 -7.08
C VAL A 58 1.93 15.47 -5.94
N THR A 59 1.18 15.81 -4.90
CA THR A 59 1.70 16.40 -3.67
C THR A 59 1.29 15.53 -2.48
N VAL A 60 2.26 15.14 -1.66
CA VAL A 60 2.04 14.30 -0.47
C VAL A 60 2.60 15.03 0.75
N GLY A 61 1.73 15.35 1.70
CA GLY A 61 2.12 16.05 2.92
C GLY A 61 2.75 17.42 2.67
N GLY A 62 2.30 18.12 1.63
CA GLY A 62 2.82 19.42 1.20
C GLY A 62 4.12 19.35 0.38
N GLN A 63 4.60 18.17 0.06
CA GLN A 63 5.78 17.98 -0.80
C GLN A 63 5.35 17.46 -2.17
N GLN A 64 5.54 18.27 -3.22
CA GLN A 64 5.33 17.84 -4.60
C GLN A 64 6.38 16.80 -5.01
N VAL A 65 5.92 15.70 -5.60
CA VAL A 65 6.79 14.61 -6.07
C VAL A 65 7.52 15.03 -7.35
N GLN A 66 8.84 15.06 -7.27
CA GLN A 66 9.72 15.42 -8.38
C GLN A 66 10.37 14.16 -8.97
N TYR A 67 9.72 13.52 -9.93
CA TYR A 67 10.08 12.17 -10.42
C TYR A 67 11.49 12.08 -11.04
N ARG A 68 12.01 13.17 -11.61
CA ARG A 68 13.33 13.21 -12.25
C ARG A 68 14.40 13.92 -11.40
N ALA A 69 14.03 14.39 -10.21
CA ALA A 69 14.95 15.13 -9.37
C ALA A 69 15.86 14.20 -8.55
N ARG A 70 17.04 14.73 -8.18
CA ARG A 70 17.95 14.07 -7.23
C ARG A 70 17.33 13.89 -5.84
N SER A 71 16.25 14.59 -5.53
CA SER A 71 15.48 14.49 -4.29
C SER A 71 14.54 13.29 -4.23
N LEU A 72 14.26 12.61 -5.34
CA LEU A 72 13.33 11.47 -5.38
C LEU A 72 13.70 10.33 -4.41
N PRO A 73 14.98 9.94 -4.26
CA PRO A 73 15.36 8.94 -3.26
C PRO A 73 15.00 9.36 -1.82
N SER A 74 15.17 10.62 -1.46
CA SER A 74 14.79 11.15 -0.14
C SER A 74 13.27 11.16 0.07
N TYR A 75 12.49 11.43 -0.97
CA TYR A 75 11.03 11.28 -0.93
C TYR A 75 10.63 9.83 -0.65
N ARG A 76 11.19 8.88 -1.41
CA ARG A 76 10.91 7.44 -1.24
C ARG A 76 11.36 6.91 0.13
N ALA A 77 12.46 7.42 0.68
CA ALA A 77 12.94 7.06 2.02
C ALA A 77 11.92 7.39 3.13
N GLY A 78 11.03 8.36 2.92
CA GLY A 78 9.95 8.70 3.85
C GLY A 78 8.72 7.81 3.72
N LEU A 79 8.70 6.86 2.78
CA LEU A 79 7.56 6.00 2.49
C LEU A 79 7.89 4.53 2.80
N GLY A 80 6.87 3.76 3.23
CA GLY A 80 6.90 2.31 3.20
C GLY A 80 6.12 1.81 1.98
N PHE A 81 6.66 0.85 1.24
CA PHE A 81 5.95 0.24 0.11
C PHE A 81 5.93 -1.29 0.25
N VAL A 82 4.75 -1.87 0.18
CA VAL A 82 4.51 -3.32 0.16
C VAL A 82 3.94 -3.70 -1.20
N PHE A 83 4.66 -4.53 -1.93
CA PHE A 83 4.28 -5.01 -3.25
C PHE A 83 3.36 -6.24 -3.16
N GLN A 84 2.58 -6.47 -4.19
CA GLN A 84 1.70 -7.62 -4.33
C GLN A 84 2.42 -8.97 -4.12
N HIS A 85 3.66 -9.09 -4.57
CA HIS A 85 4.50 -10.30 -4.44
C HIS A 85 5.61 -10.11 -3.39
N SER A 86 5.32 -9.57 -2.22
CA SER A 86 6.25 -9.30 -1.12
C SER A 86 7.57 -8.58 -1.50
N GLY A 87 8.18 -8.91 -2.62
CA GLY A 87 9.43 -8.32 -3.13
C GLY A 87 10.60 -8.47 -2.15
N LEU A 88 10.67 -9.57 -1.41
CA LEU A 88 11.80 -9.88 -0.55
C LEU A 88 13.04 -10.26 -1.37
N PHE A 89 14.20 -9.96 -0.84
CA PHE A 89 15.47 -10.37 -1.42
C PHE A 89 15.75 -11.83 -1.07
N ASP A 90 15.76 -12.71 -2.06
CA ASP A 90 15.91 -14.17 -1.88
C ASP A 90 17.23 -14.60 -1.22
N HIS A 91 18.29 -13.78 -1.42
CA HIS A 91 19.61 -14.05 -0.85
C HIS A 91 19.80 -13.55 0.58
N LEU A 92 18.79 -12.89 1.15
CA LEU A 92 18.76 -12.41 2.53
C LEU A 92 17.72 -13.20 3.33
N ASN A 93 18.00 -13.45 4.60
CA ASN A 93 17.01 -14.02 5.52
C ASN A 93 15.96 -12.97 5.94
N ALA A 94 14.96 -13.35 6.74
CA ALA A 94 13.87 -12.46 7.15
C ALA A 94 14.39 -11.25 7.94
N LYS A 95 15.28 -11.45 8.90
CA LYS A 95 15.90 -10.40 9.70
C LYS A 95 16.70 -9.42 8.84
N GLU A 96 17.52 -9.94 7.94
CA GLU A 96 18.33 -9.13 7.02
C GLU A 96 17.46 -8.32 6.03
N ASN A 97 16.37 -8.90 5.51
CA ASN A 97 15.42 -8.18 4.68
C ASN A 97 14.84 -6.95 5.39
N ILE A 98 14.52 -7.07 6.69
CA ILE A 98 13.98 -5.96 7.49
C ILE A 98 15.07 -4.96 7.85
N ALA A 99 16.27 -5.41 8.21
CA ALA A 99 17.38 -4.57 8.63
C ALA A 99 17.99 -3.76 7.47
N LEU A 100 17.91 -4.25 6.23
CA LEU A 100 18.56 -3.66 5.07
C LEU A 100 18.17 -2.19 4.83
N PRO A 101 16.89 -1.78 4.75
CA PRO A 101 16.54 -0.38 4.55
C PRO A 101 16.99 0.52 5.71
N LEU A 102 16.98 0.04 6.94
CA LEU A 102 17.48 0.77 8.10
C LEU A 102 18.95 1.12 7.93
N ARG A 103 19.77 0.16 7.52
CA ARG A 103 21.21 0.32 7.34
C ARG A 103 21.57 1.15 6.13
N VAL A 104 21.02 0.79 4.95
CA VAL A 104 21.48 1.33 3.66
C VAL A 104 20.83 2.69 3.36
N VAL A 105 19.56 2.88 3.73
CA VAL A 105 18.82 4.11 3.42
C VAL A 105 18.85 5.10 4.58
N HIS A 106 18.73 4.60 5.83
CA HIS A 106 18.61 5.44 7.01
C HIS A 106 19.90 5.53 7.84
N GLY A 107 20.96 4.82 7.46
CA GLY A 107 22.27 4.91 8.13
C GLY A 107 22.29 4.40 9.58
N VAL A 108 21.32 3.55 9.95
CA VAL A 108 21.24 2.93 11.29
C VAL A 108 22.39 1.94 11.46
N ALA A 109 23.01 1.92 12.64
CA ALA A 109 24.08 0.98 12.94
C ALA A 109 23.61 -0.49 12.79
N PRO A 110 24.50 -1.42 12.34
CA PRO A 110 24.11 -2.79 12.06
C PRO A 110 23.43 -3.49 13.24
N GLU A 111 23.96 -3.36 14.44
CA GLU A 111 23.44 -4.01 15.67
C GLU A 111 22.06 -3.45 16.05
N GLU A 112 21.87 -2.14 15.92
CA GLU A 112 20.57 -1.49 16.17
C GLU A 112 19.53 -1.89 15.14
N ALA A 113 19.90 -1.93 13.85
CA ALA A 113 19.01 -2.35 12.77
C ALA A 113 18.58 -3.82 12.92
N GLU A 114 19.50 -4.68 13.35
CA GLU A 114 19.20 -6.09 13.64
C GLU A 114 18.28 -6.23 14.85
N GLY A 115 18.54 -5.52 15.94
CA GLY A 115 17.69 -5.49 17.13
C GLY A 115 16.25 -5.07 16.79
N LYS A 116 16.09 -4.02 15.98
CA LYS A 116 14.78 -3.54 15.52
C LYS A 116 14.08 -4.55 14.61
N ALA A 117 14.84 -5.23 13.75
CA ALA A 117 14.29 -6.30 12.90
C ALA A 117 13.76 -7.47 13.72
N ILE A 118 14.49 -7.92 14.75
CA ILE A 118 14.07 -9.00 15.65
C ILE A 118 12.81 -8.57 16.44
N GLU A 119 12.75 -7.34 16.93
CA GLU A 119 11.58 -6.80 17.63
C GLU A 119 10.33 -6.83 16.74
N LEU A 120 10.45 -6.38 15.48
CA LEU A 120 9.34 -6.41 14.51
C LEU A 120 8.92 -7.84 14.16
N LEU A 121 9.87 -8.76 13.96
CA LEU A 121 9.56 -10.16 13.73
C LEU A 121 8.76 -10.74 14.90
N ARG A 122 9.17 -10.47 16.14
CA ARG A 122 8.44 -10.91 17.33
C ARG A 122 7.04 -10.31 17.38
N ARG A 123 6.91 -9.01 17.13
CA ARG A 123 5.63 -8.30 17.12
C ARG A 123 4.66 -8.86 16.08
N PHE A 124 5.17 -9.31 14.94
CA PHE A 124 4.38 -9.83 13.82
C PHE A 124 4.21 -11.36 13.84
N GLY A 125 4.49 -11.99 15.00
CA GLY A 125 4.31 -13.43 15.18
C GLY A 125 5.32 -14.31 14.43
N LEU A 126 6.52 -13.77 14.14
CA LEU A 126 7.56 -14.40 13.33
C LEU A 126 8.85 -14.66 14.12
N SER A 127 8.76 -14.88 15.44
CA SER A 127 9.94 -15.04 16.31
C SER A 127 10.87 -16.20 15.91
N GLY A 128 10.31 -17.27 15.35
CA GLY A 128 11.08 -18.44 14.89
C GLY A 128 11.61 -18.31 13.46
N GLU A 129 11.30 -17.22 12.76
CA GLU A 129 11.50 -17.10 11.32
C GLU A 129 12.70 -16.22 10.93
N ALA A 130 13.41 -15.66 11.93
CA ALA A 130 14.43 -14.62 11.73
C ALA A 130 15.53 -15.03 10.73
N ASP A 131 15.99 -16.27 10.80
CA ASP A 131 17.08 -16.77 9.98
C ASP A 131 16.61 -17.52 8.72
N LYS A 132 15.28 -17.63 8.50
CA LYS A 132 14.73 -18.24 7.29
C LYS A 132 14.83 -17.32 6.09
N HIS A 133 15.21 -17.89 4.95
CA HIS A 133 15.16 -17.21 3.65
C HIS A 133 13.73 -17.23 3.08
N PRO A 134 13.37 -16.32 2.16
CA PRO A 134 12.01 -16.20 1.61
C PRO A 134 11.41 -17.50 1.09
N ARG A 135 12.23 -18.41 0.54
CA ARG A 135 11.78 -19.72 0.04
C ARG A 135 11.37 -20.71 1.14
N GLN A 136 11.79 -20.46 2.38
CA GLN A 136 11.48 -21.31 3.55
C GLN A 136 10.28 -20.79 4.34
N LEU A 137 9.75 -19.63 3.95
CA LEU A 137 8.61 -18.98 4.56
C LEU A 137 7.31 -19.33 3.81
N SER A 138 6.19 -19.45 4.52
CA SER A 138 4.85 -19.49 3.91
C SER A 138 4.53 -18.18 3.19
N GLY A 139 3.45 -18.16 2.40
CA GLY A 139 2.98 -16.93 1.74
C GLY A 139 2.69 -15.79 2.71
N GLY A 140 1.96 -16.10 3.79
CA GLY A 140 1.62 -15.16 4.85
C GLY A 140 2.83 -14.67 5.63
N GLU A 141 3.77 -15.56 5.98
CA GLU A 141 5.03 -15.18 6.64
C GLU A 141 5.86 -14.24 5.76
N ARG A 142 6.01 -14.56 4.47
CA ARG A 142 6.70 -13.65 3.52
C ARG A 142 6.05 -12.27 3.49
N GLN A 143 4.73 -12.21 3.47
CA GLN A 143 4.02 -10.94 3.42
C GLN A 143 4.18 -10.15 4.72
N ARG A 144 4.10 -10.81 5.89
CA ARG A 144 4.37 -10.17 7.19
C ARG A 144 5.81 -9.65 7.28
N VAL A 145 6.81 -10.38 6.77
CA VAL A 145 8.20 -9.88 6.67
C VAL A 145 8.28 -8.65 5.75
N ALA A 146 7.56 -8.63 4.61
CA ALA A 146 7.54 -7.49 3.71
C ALA A 146 6.90 -6.25 4.36
N ILE A 147 5.83 -6.43 5.13
CA ILE A 147 5.21 -5.35 5.92
C ILE A 147 6.19 -4.88 7.01
N ALA A 148 6.83 -5.80 7.74
CA ALA A 148 7.84 -5.45 8.74
C ALA A 148 8.97 -4.61 8.16
N ARG A 149 9.48 -5.01 6.99
CA ARG A 149 10.50 -4.24 6.25
C ARG A 149 10.02 -2.83 5.89
N ALA A 150 8.77 -2.71 5.45
CA ALA A 150 8.20 -1.42 5.04
C ALA A 150 7.97 -0.47 6.23
N VAL A 151 7.59 -1.00 7.40
CA VAL A 151 7.33 -0.18 8.60
C VAL A 151 8.56 0.06 9.47
N ALA A 152 9.63 -0.74 9.32
CA ALA A 152 10.83 -0.65 10.13
C ALA A 152 11.44 0.77 10.21
N PRO A 153 11.51 1.55 9.12
CA PRO A 153 12.03 2.92 9.17
C PRO A 153 11.09 3.94 9.85
N GLY A 154 9.87 3.58 10.18
CA GLY A 154 8.86 4.53 10.68
C GLY A 154 8.36 5.46 9.56
N PRO A 155 7.80 4.94 8.46
CA PRO A 155 7.43 5.75 7.30
C PRO A 155 6.32 6.75 7.64
N LYS A 156 6.30 7.89 6.94
CA LYS A 156 5.23 8.90 7.04
C LYS A 156 3.92 8.42 6.43
N LEU A 157 4.01 7.51 5.45
CA LEU A 157 2.90 6.90 4.73
C LEU A 157 3.30 5.48 4.29
N LEU A 158 2.43 4.51 4.56
CA LEU A 158 2.56 3.13 4.11
C LEU A 158 1.66 2.91 2.89
N LEU A 159 2.23 2.42 1.80
CA LEU A 159 1.55 2.10 0.56
C LEU A 159 1.53 0.57 0.39
N LEU A 160 0.33 -0.01 0.25
CA LEU A 160 0.14 -1.46 0.16
C LEU A 160 -0.60 -1.79 -1.15
N ASP A 161 0.10 -2.49 -2.06
CA ASP A 161 -0.43 -2.89 -3.36
C ASP A 161 -0.91 -4.34 -3.31
N GLU A 162 -2.21 -4.56 -3.10
CA GLU A 162 -2.87 -5.86 -3.02
C GLU A 162 -2.13 -6.87 -2.10
N PRO A 163 -1.90 -6.54 -0.82
CA PRO A 163 -1.00 -7.31 0.05
C PRO A 163 -1.47 -8.73 0.36
N THR A 164 -2.69 -9.10 0.00
CA THR A 164 -3.28 -10.41 0.30
C THR A 164 -3.63 -11.23 -0.94
N SER A 165 -3.47 -10.70 -2.16
CA SER A 165 -3.96 -11.31 -3.40
C SER A 165 -3.36 -12.68 -3.76
N ALA A 166 -2.23 -13.04 -3.16
CA ALA A 166 -1.54 -14.32 -3.40
C ALA A 166 -1.55 -15.24 -2.15
N LEU A 167 -2.47 -15.01 -1.22
CA LEU A 167 -2.57 -15.74 0.05
C LEU A 167 -3.85 -16.58 0.11
N ASP A 168 -3.76 -17.67 0.85
CA ASP A 168 -4.93 -18.44 1.25
C ASP A 168 -5.78 -17.64 2.26
N PRO A 169 -7.10 -17.94 2.39
CA PRO A 169 -8.01 -17.16 3.25
C PRO A 169 -7.55 -17.03 4.71
N GLU A 170 -6.95 -18.05 5.29
CA GLU A 170 -6.44 -18.05 6.66
C GLU A 170 -5.31 -17.01 6.83
N TYR A 171 -4.32 -17.04 5.94
CA TYR A 171 -3.20 -16.07 5.96
C TYR A 171 -3.64 -14.67 5.54
N THR A 172 -4.68 -14.55 4.72
CA THR A 172 -5.31 -13.27 4.38
C THR A 172 -5.81 -12.56 5.63
N ALA A 173 -6.56 -13.27 6.50
CA ALA A 173 -7.06 -12.70 7.73
C ALA A 173 -5.93 -12.19 8.65
N GLU A 174 -4.88 -13.00 8.87
CA GLU A 174 -3.74 -12.61 9.70
C GLU A 174 -3.02 -11.34 9.19
N VAL A 175 -2.84 -11.22 7.87
CA VAL A 175 -2.19 -10.05 7.26
C VAL A 175 -3.09 -8.82 7.37
N LEU A 176 -4.39 -8.96 7.18
CA LEU A 176 -5.34 -7.85 7.31
C LEU A 176 -5.46 -7.37 8.76
N ASP A 177 -5.49 -8.27 9.74
CA ASP A 177 -5.49 -7.92 11.16
C ASP A 177 -4.22 -7.16 11.55
N LEU A 178 -3.07 -7.58 11.02
CA LEU A 178 -1.82 -6.85 11.21
C LEU A 178 -1.90 -5.42 10.63
N ILE A 179 -2.41 -5.26 9.39
CA ILE A 179 -2.55 -3.94 8.77
C ILE A 179 -3.55 -3.07 9.55
N ALA A 180 -4.65 -3.65 10.05
CA ALA A 180 -5.61 -2.95 10.89
C ALA A 180 -4.95 -2.46 12.19
N SER A 181 -4.15 -3.30 12.87
CA SER A 181 -3.43 -2.89 14.08
C SER A 181 -2.45 -1.74 13.84
N LEU A 182 -1.77 -1.72 12.69
CA LEU A 182 -0.90 -0.60 12.31
C LEU A 182 -1.70 0.69 12.09
N ALA A 183 -2.90 0.60 11.49
CA ALA A 183 -3.79 1.73 11.31
C ALA A 183 -4.29 2.29 12.65
N ASP A 184 -4.70 1.42 13.58
CA ASP A 184 -5.17 1.78 14.92
C ASP A 184 -4.08 2.44 15.75
N GLU A 185 -2.81 2.08 15.55
CA GLU A 185 -1.65 2.71 16.16
C GLU A 185 -1.28 4.07 15.52
N GLY A 186 -2.04 4.52 14.52
CA GLY A 186 -1.85 5.82 13.87
C GLY A 186 -0.95 5.79 12.62
N THR A 187 -0.57 4.62 12.12
CA THR A 187 0.12 4.52 10.82
C THR A 187 -0.80 4.99 9.72
N ARG A 188 -0.37 6.00 8.96
CA ARG A 188 -1.11 6.45 7.79
C ARG A 188 -0.86 5.49 6.64
N LEU A 189 -1.92 5.07 5.96
CA LEU A 189 -1.78 4.10 4.87
C LEU A 189 -2.75 4.35 3.71
N ILE A 190 -2.30 3.94 2.52
CA ILE A 190 -3.15 3.74 1.35
C ILE A 190 -3.02 2.28 0.95
N ILE A 191 -4.14 1.60 0.81
CA ILE A 191 -4.18 0.19 0.44
C ILE A 191 -5.01 -0.01 -0.84
N VAL A 192 -4.43 -0.67 -1.82
CA VAL A 192 -5.18 -1.26 -2.93
C VAL A 192 -5.61 -2.65 -2.49
N THR A 193 -6.92 -2.94 -2.50
CA THR A 193 -7.42 -4.23 -2.02
C THR A 193 -8.69 -4.66 -2.73
N HIS A 194 -8.92 -5.97 -2.76
CA HIS A 194 -10.17 -6.62 -3.14
C HIS A 194 -10.97 -7.09 -1.90
N GLU A 195 -10.45 -6.89 -0.70
CA GLU A 195 -11.06 -7.26 0.58
C GLU A 195 -12.02 -6.16 1.05
N MET A 196 -13.28 -6.20 0.56
CA MET A 196 -14.26 -5.14 0.83
C MET A 196 -14.63 -5.03 2.31
N GLY A 197 -14.69 -6.17 3.01
CA GLY A 197 -14.94 -6.20 4.46
C GLY A 197 -13.86 -5.47 5.25
N PHE A 198 -12.60 -5.65 4.86
CA PHE A 198 -11.47 -4.92 5.44
C PHE A 198 -11.53 -3.43 5.08
N ALA A 199 -11.69 -3.09 3.79
CA ALA A 199 -11.78 -1.71 3.34
C ALA A 199 -12.86 -0.93 4.10
N ARG A 200 -14.02 -1.55 4.34
CA ARG A 200 -15.12 -0.95 5.09
C ARG A 200 -14.80 -0.73 6.57
N LYS A 201 -14.13 -1.68 7.23
CA LYS A 201 -13.91 -1.65 8.69
C LYS A 201 -12.65 -0.89 9.10
N ALA A 202 -11.55 -1.05 8.35
CA ALA A 202 -10.24 -0.56 8.75
C ALA A 202 -9.83 0.77 8.07
N CYS A 203 -10.51 1.16 6.98
CA CYS A 203 -10.20 2.41 6.31
C CYS A 203 -11.25 3.48 6.58
N GLN A 204 -10.80 4.72 6.85
CA GLN A 204 -11.70 5.86 7.04
C GLN A 204 -12.34 6.30 5.73
N LYS A 205 -11.56 6.28 4.65
CA LYS A 205 -11.97 6.73 3.32
C LYS A 205 -11.81 5.63 2.29
N VAL A 206 -12.64 5.68 1.27
CA VAL A 206 -12.60 4.78 0.12
C VAL A 206 -12.65 5.59 -1.16
N ALA A 207 -11.74 5.26 -2.09
CA ALA A 207 -11.76 5.72 -3.47
C ALA A 207 -12.09 4.54 -4.40
N PHE A 208 -13.20 4.63 -5.13
CA PHE A 208 -13.55 3.66 -6.16
C PHE A 208 -12.99 4.12 -7.50
N LEU A 209 -11.96 3.44 -7.97
CA LEU A 209 -11.31 3.69 -9.25
C LEU A 209 -11.94 2.81 -10.34
N ASN A 210 -12.47 3.45 -11.37
CA ASN A 210 -13.09 2.78 -12.49
C ASN A 210 -12.71 3.45 -13.80
N GLN A 211 -12.24 2.67 -14.78
CA GLN A 211 -11.84 3.17 -16.11
C GLN A 211 -10.88 4.38 -16.04
N GLY A 212 -9.90 4.32 -15.14
CA GLY A 212 -8.88 5.34 -15.01
C GLY A 212 -9.29 6.61 -14.24
N THR A 213 -10.52 6.69 -13.73
CA THR A 213 -11.03 7.84 -12.98
C THR A 213 -11.51 7.45 -11.59
N ILE A 214 -11.52 8.38 -10.62
CA ILE A 214 -12.18 8.17 -9.33
C ILE A 214 -13.68 8.41 -9.54
N ALA A 215 -14.45 7.30 -9.67
CA ALA A 215 -15.88 7.36 -9.93
C ALA A 215 -16.71 7.60 -8.68
N GLU A 216 -16.17 7.31 -7.49
CA GLU A 216 -16.75 7.64 -6.19
C GLU A 216 -15.65 7.75 -5.12
N TYR A 217 -15.82 8.68 -4.18
CA TYR A 217 -14.94 8.90 -3.05
C TYR A 217 -15.75 9.38 -1.84
N GLY A 218 -15.39 8.92 -0.67
CA GLY A 218 -16.03 9.37 0.56
C GLY A 218 -15.66 8.55 1.79
N ASP A 219 -16.40 8.79 2.87
CA ASP A 219 -16.30 7.98 4.08
C ASP A 219 -16.64 6.53 3.78
N SER A 220 -15.84 5.60 4.32
CA SER A 220 -15.97 4.18 4.05
C SER A 220 -17.39 3.67 4.26
N GLU A 221 -17.98 3.97 5.42
CA GLU A 221 -19.34 3.53 5.73
C GLU A 221 -20.37 4.04 4.71
N GLN A 222 -20.28 5.31 4.29
CA GLN A 222 -21.19 5.90 3.31
C GLN A 222 -21.03 5.25 1.94
N VAL A 223 -19.78 5.10 1.46
CA VAL A 223 -19.47 4.53 0.14
C VAL A 223 -19.99 3.09 0.01
N PHE A 224 -19.90 2.29 1.09
CA PHE A 224 -20.38 0.91 1.07
C PHE A 224 -21.87 0.76 1.34
N SER A 225 -22.47 1.61 2.20
CA SER A 225 -23.90 1.49 2.57
C SER A 225 -24.84 2.19 1.59
N SER A 226 -24.39 3.29 0.97
CA SER A 226 -25.22 4.14 0.11
C SER A 226 -24.41 4.65 -1.11
N PRO A 227 -23.91 3.72 -1.95
CA PRO A 227 -23.12 4.08 -3.13
C PRO A 227 -23.95 4.93 -4.11
N THR A 228 -23.37 6.05 -4.56
CA THR A 228 -24.03 6.98 -5.48
C THR A 228 -23.69 6.68 -6.93
N SER A 229 -22.48 6.19 -7.20
CA SER A 229 -22.03 5.83 -8.55
C SER A 229 -22.73 4.55 -9.04
N PRO A 230 -23.41 4.58 -10.20
CA PRO A 230 -23.95 3.36 -10.81
C PRO A 230 -22.89 2.29 -11.11
N ALA A 231 -21.63 2.70 -11.32
CA ALA A 231 -20.52 1.79 -11.54
C ALA A 231 -20.15 1.06 -10.24
N LEU A 232 -20.11 1.76 -9.11
CA LEU A 232 -19.84 1.14 -7.79
C LEU A 232 -20.99 0.23 -7.37
N GLN A 233 -22.26 0.64 -7.55
CA GLN A 233 -23.42 -0.19 -7.26
C GLN A 233 -23.33 -1.54 -8.00
N ARG A 234 -23.04 -1.52 -9.32
CA ARG A 234 -22.84 -2.73 -10.11
C ARG A 234 -21.63 -3.55 -9.66
N PHE A 235 -20.54 -2.88 -9.24
CA PHE A 235 -19.36 -3.57 -8.74
C PHE A 235 -19.65 -4.32 -7.44
N LEU A 236 -20.28 -3.66 -6.45
CA LEU A 236 -20.62 -4.26 -5.17
C LEU A 236 -21.68 -5.38 -5.31
N SER A 237 -22.69 -5.20 -6.18
CA SER A 237 -23.71 -6.23 -6.41
C SER A 237 -23.15 -7.52 -6.99
N LYS A 238 -22.13 -7.44 -7.85
CA LYS A 238 -21.45 -8.63 -8.36
C LYS A 238 -20.68 -9.39 -7.27
N LEU A 239 -20.06 -8.67 -6.33
CA LEU A 239 -19.32 -9.29 -5.23
C LEU A 239 -20.26 -9.98 -4.23
N SER A 240 -21.43 -9.40 -3.95
CA SER A 240 -22.42 -9.97 -3.03
C SER A 240 -23.15 -11.20 -3.57
N GLN A 241 -23.08 -11.48 -4.88
CA GLN A 241 -23.68 -12.70 -5.47
C GLN A 241 -22.83 -13.96 -5.26
N TRP A 242 -21.56 -13.80 -4.83
CA TRP A 242 -20.61 -14.91 -4.67
C TRP A 242 -20.11 -15.10 -3.22
N ASN A 243 -20.61 -14.29 -2.28
CA ASN A 243 -20.48 -14.41 -0.83
C ASN A 243 -21.84 -14.76 -0.21
#